data_f195c19691d856418b270d6bfe76534f
#
_entry.id   f195c19691d856418b270d6bfe76534f
#
_cell.length_a   1.000
_cell.length_b   1.000
_cell.length_c   1.000
_cell.angle_alpha   90.00
_cell.angle_beta   90.00
_cell.angle_gamma   90.00
#
_symmetry.space_group_name_H-M   'P 1'
#
loop_
_entity.id
_entity.type
_entity.pdbx_description
1 polymer ?
#
loop_
_entity_poly.entity_id
_entity_poly.type
_entity_poly.pdbx_seq_one_letter_code
_entity_poly.pdbx_strand_id
1 'polypeptide(L)'
;VKPSNTHEYLVRLLETIIEERESAKALNVKGMVAAMTEKDELMQHLAPVEILDEKDKSIASLIRQENRRNAFLFKSTLGWIRDTMVFLGQKSVASTYSQTAYAVTSQVNGRLLSGRI
;
A
#
# COMPACT_ATOMS: atom_id res chain seq x y z
N VAL A 1 22.05 -7.72 -4.39
CA VAL A 1 21.84 -6.50 -3.61
C VAL A 1 22.79 -6.48 -2.43
N LYS A 2 23.52 -5.42 -2.26
CA LYS A 2 24.45 -5.26 -1.14
C LYS A 2 23.65 -5.07 0.16
N PRO A 3 24.14 -5.61 1.32
CA PRO A 3 23.42 -5.48 2.59
C PRO A 3 23.06 -4.03 2.97
N SER A 4 23.93 -3.08 2.68
CA SER A 4 23.68 -1.67 2.95
C SER A 4 22.48 -1.14 2.14
N ASN A 5 22.37 -1.60 0.91
CA ASN A 5 21.24 -1.20 0.06
C ASN A 5 19.94 -1.82 0.53
N THR A 6 19.98 -3.04 1.04
CA THR A 6 18.80 -3.71 1.58
C THR A 6 18.18 -2.89 2.70
N HIS A 7 18.98 -2.42 3.64
CA HIS A 7 18.50 -1.60 4.74
C HIS A 7 17.83 -0.31 4.22
N GLU A 8 18.49 0.37 3.30
CA GLU A 8 17.99 1.61 2.72
C GLU A 8 16.67 1.39 1.99
N TYR A 9 16.55 0.31 1.23
CA TYR A 9 15.31 -0.04 0.54
C TYR A 9 14.17 -0.31 1.53
N LEU A 10 14.47 -1.00 2.63
CA LEU A 10 13.46 -1.28 3.65
C LEU A 10 12.99 0.00 4.35
N VAL A 11 13.90 0.89 4.69
CA VAL A 11 13.55 2.18 5.30
C VAL A 11 12.69 3.00 4.33
N ARG A 12 13.10 3.07 3.07
CA ARG A 12 12.32 3.82 2.07
C ARG A 12 10.96 3.20 1.83
N LEU A 13 10.87 1.87 1.85
CA LEU A 13 9.60 1.17 1.69
C LEU A 13 8.64 1.52 2.83
N LEU A 14 9.13 1.56 4.06
CA LEU A 14 8.31 1.96 5.20
C LEU A 14 7.80 3.40 5.05
N GLU A 15 8.68 4.32 4.65
CA GLU A 15 8.30 5.71 4.39
C GLU A 15 7.24 5.81 3.30
N THR A 16 7.39 5.03 2.24
CA THR A 16 6.45 5.00 1.11
C THR A 16 5.06 4.51 1.55
N ILE A 17 5.02 3.52 2.43
CA ILE A 17 3.76 3.02 3.00
C ILE A 17 3.07 4.13 3.81
N ILE A 18 3.84 4.90 4.56
CA ILE A 18 3.30 6.04 5.32
C ILE A 18 2.79 7.12 4.38
N GLU A 19 3.54 7.44 3.33
CA GLU A 19 3.10 8.40 2.31
C GLU A 19 1.81 7.97 1.63
N GLU A 20 1.68 6.69 1.33
CA GLU A 20 0.46 6.11 0.76
C GLU A 20 -0.73 6.35 1.69
N ARG A 21 -0.53 6.12 2.98
CA ARG A 21 -1.58 6.33 3.99
C ARG A 21 -1.98 7.81 4.08
N GLU A 22 -1.01 8.71 4.11
CA GLU A 22 -1.31 10.14 4.19
C GLU A 22 -2.02 10.63 2.94
N SER A 23 -1.64 10.11 1.78
CA SER A 23 -2.34 10.42 0.52
C SER A 23 -3.79 9.92 0.57
N ALA A 24 -4.01 8.72 1.12
CA ALA A 24 -5.34 8.16 1.25
C ALA A 24 -6.21 9.01 2.18
N LYS A 25 -5.66 9.45 3.32
CA LYS A 25 -6.37 10.31 4.26
C LYS A 25 -6.78 11.63 3.63
N ALA A 26 -5.96 12.16 2.74
CA ALA A 26 -6.22 13.40 2.03
C ALA A 26 -7.08 13.18 0.78
N LEU A 27 -7.49 11.96 0.48
CA LEU A 27 -8.19 11.58 -0.74
C LEU A 27 -7.41 11.95 -2.00
N ASN A 28 -6.08 11.90 -1.91
CA ASN A 28 -5.18 12.21 -3.00
C ASN A 28 -4.86 10.92 -3.76
N VAL A 29 -5.71 10.59 -4.73
CA VAL A 29 -5.56 9.35 -5.51
C VAL A 29 -4.25 9.35 -6.30
N LYS A 30 -3.88 10.49 -6.86
CA LYS A 30 -2.61 10.61 -7.61
C LYS A 30 -1.41 10.30 -6.72
N GLY A 31 -1.41 10.82 -5.49
CA GLY A 31 -0.36 10.52 -4.52
C GLY A 31 -0.34 9.06 -4.11
N MET A 32 -1.50 8.44 -3.96
CA MET A 32 -1.62 7.01 -3.66
C MET A 32 -1.00 6.16 -4.78
N VAL A 33 -1.31 6.49 -6.04
CA VAL A 33 -0.78 5.75 -7.18
C VAL A 33 0.74 5.92 -7.28
N ALA A 34 1.24 7.13 -7.04
CA ALA A 34 2.69 7.38 -7.05
C ALA A 34 3.40 6.57 -5.97
N ALA A 35 2.84 6.55 -4.75
CA ALA A 35 3.41 5.76 -3.65
C ALA A 35 3.35 4.26 -3.95
N MET A 36 2.26 3.79 -4.54
CA MET A 36 2.11 2.39 -4.92
C MET A 36 3.16 1.99 -5.97
N THR A 37 3.42 2.85 -6.94
CA THR A 37 4.42 2.60 -7.98
C THR A 37 5.82 2.50 -7.37
N GLU A 38 6.17 3.43 -6.49
CA GLU A 38 7.47 3.38 -5.81
C GLU A 38 7.59 2.15 -4.93
N LYS A 39 6.53 1.80 -4.22
CA LYS A 39 6.48 0.60 -3.38
C LYS A 39 6.76 -0.65 -4.21
N ASP A 40 6.16 -0.74 -5.38
CA ASP A 40 6.36 -1.86 -6.28
C ASP A 40 7.81 -1.97 -6.75
N GLU A 41 8.42 -0.86 -7.12
CA GLU A 41 9.83 -0.82 -7.51
C GLU A 41 10.76 -1.26 -6.37
N LEU A 42 10.49 -0.78 -5.17
CA LEU A 42 11.27 -1.16 -3.99
C LEU A 42 11.15 -2.65 -3.69
N MET A 43 9.95 -3.20 -3.84
CA MET A 43 9.73 -4.62 -3.64
C MET A 43 10.47 -5.46 -4.68
N GLN A 44 10.58 -4.99 -5.92
CA GLN A 44 11.36 -5.66 -6.94
C GLN A 44 12.84 -5.70 -6.57
N HIS A 45 13.37 -4.63 -6.00
CA HIS A 45 14.75 -4.60 -5.53
C HIS A 45 14.98 -5.53 -4.34
N LEU A 46 13.95 -5.75 -3.52
CA LEU A 46 14.05 -6.60 -2.33
C LEU A 46 13.77 -8.07 -2.62
N ALA A 47 13.13 -8.39 -3.74
CA ALA A 47 12.75 -9.75 -4.08
C ALA A 47 13.91 -10.75 -4.07
N PRO A 48 15.13 -10.43 -4.57
CA PRO A 48 16.24 -11.38 -4.54
C PRO A 48 16.92 -11.54 -3.17
N VAL A 49 16.52 -10.74 -2.18
CA VAL A 49 17.13 -10.83 -0.85
C VAL A 49 16.54 -12.02 -0.10
N GLU A 50 17.39 -12.96 0.27
CA GLU A 50 16.95 -14.20 0.94
C GLU A 50 17.08 -14.13 2.45
N ILE A 51 18.13 -13.46 2.95
CA ILE A 51 18.44 -13.39 4.38
C ILE A 51 18.55 -11.93 4.80
N LEU A 52 17.88 -11.61 5.90
CA LEU A 52 17.92 -10.27 6.50
C LEU A 52 18.69 -10.29 7.81
N ASP A 53 19.41 -9.21 8.11
CA ASP A 53 19.98 -8.97 9.43
C ASP A 53 18.88 -8.83 10.46
N GLU A 54 19.22 -9.07 11.73
CA GLU A 54 18.22 -8.99 12.80
C GLU A 54 17.52 -7.63 12.87
N LYS A 55 18.27 -6.53 12.69
CA LYS A 55 17.68 -5.20 12.68
C LYS A 55 16.74 -5.00 11.49
N ASP A 56 17.05 -5.62 10.36
CA ASP A 56 16.24 -5.52 9.15
C ASP A 56 14.98 -6.38 9.26
N LYS A 57 15.03 -7.47 10.01
CA LYS A 57 13.84 -8.28 10.30
C LYS A 57 12.81 -7.49 11.08
N SER A 58 13.25 -6.65 12.02
CA SER A 58 12.35 -5.78 12.77
C SER A 58 11.66 -4.77 11.86
N ILE A 59 12.42 -4.16 10.95
CA ILE A 59 11.87 -3.22 9.97
C ILE A 59 10.90 -3.93 9.03
N ALA A 60 11.26 -5.11 8.54
CA ALA A 60 10.40 -5.89 7.66
C ALA A 60 9.08 -6.26 8.33
N SER A 61 9.13 -6.62 9.62
CA SER A 61 7.94 -6.92 10.39
C SER A 61 7.04 -5.68 10.52
N LEU A 62 7.64 -4.53 10.79
CA LEU A 62 6.90 -3.26 10.89
C LEU A 62 6.29 -2.88 9.53
N ILE A 63 7.02 -3.06 8.44
CA ILE A 63 6.52 -2.83 7.09
C ILE A 63 5.26 -3.66 6.85
N ARG A 64 5.31 -4.95 7.17
CA ARG A 64 4.19 -5.86 7.00
C ARG A 64 2.97 -5.41 7.81
N GLN A 65 3.21 -5.03 9.06
CA GLN A 65 2.16 -4.55 9.95
C GLN A 65 1.53 -3.26 9.42
N GLU A 66 2.34 -2.29 9.05
CA GLU A 66 1.86 -0.99 8.58
C GLU A 66 1.16 -1.10 7.23
N ASN A 67 1.61 -2.01 6.39
CA ASN A 67 0.93 -2.22 5.12
C ASN A 67 -0.44 -2.90 5.27
N ARG A 68 -0.56 -3.82 6.21
CA ARG A 68 -1.87 -4.40 6.55
C ARG A 68 -2.83 -3.34 7.07
N ARG A 69 -2.30 -2.40 7.86
CA ARG A 69 -3.08 -1.28 8.36
C ARG A 69 -3.60 -0.40 7.22
N ASN A 70 -2.75 -0.14 6.23
CA ASN A 70 -3.16 0.61 5.05
C ASN A 70 -4.25 -0.13 4.26
N ALA A 71 -4.10 -1.42 4.07
CA ALA A 71 -5.08 -2.23 3.35
C ALA A 71 -6.44 -2.18 4.05
N PHE A 72 -6.45 -2.29 5.37
CA PHE A 72 -7.68 -2.19 6.14
C PHE A 72 -8.32 -0.81 6.01
N LEU A 73 -7.50 0.25 6.12
CA LEU A 73 -7.97 1.63 5.99
C LEU A 73 -8.59 1.87 4.61
N PHE A 74 -7.93 1.40 3.55
CA PHE A 74 -8.42 1.58 2.19
C PHE A 74 -9.76 0.88 1.99
N LYS A 75 -9.87 -0.37 2.44
CA LYS A 75 -11.10 -1.15 2.34
C LYS A 75 -12.26 -0.45 3.06
N SER A 76 -12.01 0.03 4.27
CA SER A 76 -13.01 0.72 5.08
C SER A 76 -13.46 2.03 4.43
N THR A 77 -12.49 2.81 3.92
CA THR A 77 -12.77 4.08 3.28
C THR A 77 -13.58 3.90 1.99
N LEU A 78 -13.23 2.90 1.18
CA LEU A 78 -13.96 2.60 -0.05
C LEU A 78 -15.38 2.16 0.24
N GLY A 79 -15.57 1.34 1.27
CA GLY A 79 -16.91 0.94 1.70
C GLY A 79 -17.75 2.14 2.11
N TRP A 80 -17.17 3.04 2.90
CA TRP A 80 -17.87 4.26 3.32
C TRP A 80 -18.23 5.15 2.12
N ILE A 81 -17.29 5.35 1.19
CA ILE A 81 -17.53 6.15 -0.02
C ILE A 81 -18.67 5.54 -0.83
N ARG A 82 -18.64 4.23 -1.05
CA ARG A 82 -19.68 3.52 -1.81
C ARG A 82 -21.04 3.70 -1.17
N ASP A 83 -21.14 3.49 0.13
CA ASP A 83 -22.39 3.57 0.85
C ASP A 83 -22.95 4.98 0.80
N THR A 84 -22.11 6.00 0.98
CA THR A 84 -22.49 7.40 0.93
C THR A 84 -23.01 7.78 -0.45
N MET A 85 -22.31 7.34 -1.51
CA MET A 85 -22.69 7.68 -2.88
C MET A 85 -24.00 6.99 -3.28
N VAL A 86 -24.20 5.75 -2.85
CA VAL A 86 -25.49 5.05 -3.09
C VAL A 86 -26.62 5.78 -2.36
N PHE A 87 -26.40 6.17 -1.11
CA PHE A 87 -27.38 6.90 -0.31
C PHE A 87 -27.79 8.21 -1.02
N LEU A 88 -26.82 8.90 -1.65
CA LEU A 88 -27.09 10.15 -2.37
C LEU A 88 -27.66 9.93 -3.78
N GLY A 89 -27.89 8.68 -4.20
CA GLY A 89 -28.47 8.37 -5.51
C GLY A 89 -27.50 8.48 -6.67
N GLN A 90 -26.19 8.52 -6.44
CA GLN A 90 -25.17 8.68 -7.48
C GLN A 90 -24.50 7.34 -7.82
N LYS A 91 -25.32 6.33 -8.10
CA LYS A 91 -24.84 4.97 -8.29
C LYS A 91 -23.82 4.79 -9.42
N SER A 92 -24.03 5.44 -10.55
CA SER A 92 -23.14 5.32 -11.71
C SER A 92 -21.77 5.92 -11.41
N VAL A 93 -21.72 7.09 -10.78
CA VAL A 93 -20.49 7.76 -10.39
C VAL A 93 -19.77 6.92 -9.32
N ALA A 94 -20.51 6.44 -8.32
CA ALA A 94 -19.98 5.59 -7.28
C ALA A 94 -19.37 4.31 -7.84
N SER A 95 -20.03 3.70 -8.83
CA SER A 95 -19.54 2.47 -9.45
C SER A 95 -18.18 2.66 -10.11
N THR A 96 -18.01 3.73 -10.89
CA THR A 96 -16.74 4.05 -11.55
C THR A 96 -15.64 4.32 -10.54
N TYR A 97 -15.93 5.15 -9.55
CA TYR A 97 -14.97 5.47 -8.49
C TYR A 97 -14.55 4.26 -7.70
N SER A 98 -15.50 3.44 -7.31
CA SER A 98 -15.25 2.23 -6.54
C SER A 98 -14.39 1.23 -7.30
N GLN A 99 -14.62 1.08 -8.60
CA GLN A 99 -13.83 0.16 -9.42
C GLN A 99 -12.36 0.58 -9.48
N THR A 100 -12.10 1.85 -9.73
CA THR A 100 -10.74 2.36 -9.81
C THR A 100 -10.00 2.22 -8.49
N ALA A 101 -10.60 2.68 -7.40
CA ALA A 101 -9.97 2.63 -6.09
C ALA A 101 -9.84 1.21 -5.57
N TYR A 102 -10.81 0.34 -5.86
CA TYR A 102 -10.75 -1.07 -5.48
C TYR A 102 -9.63 -1.79 -6.22
N ALA A 103 -9.42 -1.49 -7.50
CA ALA A 103 -8.34 -2.08 -8.26
C ALA A 103 -6.98 -1.74 -7.66
N VAL A 104 -6.76 -0.49 -7.23
CA VAL A 104 -5.53 -0.07 -6.57
C VAL A 104 -5.34 -0.84 -5.26
N THR A 105 -6.38 -0.92 -4.43
CA THR A 105 -6.34 -1.62 -3.14
C THR A 105 -6.09 -3.12 -3.32
N SER A 106 -6.75 -3.74 -4.28
CA SER A 106 -6.56 -5.17 -4.57
C SER A 106 -5.15 -5.49 -5.01
N GLN A 107 -4.54 -4.63 -5.82
CA GLN A 107 -3.16 -4.78 -6.26
C GLN A 107 -2.21 -4.76 -5.07
N VAL A 108 -2.39 -3.80 -4.18
CA VAL A 108 -1.56 -3.68 -2.97
C VAL A 108 -1.71 -4.93 -2.11
N ASN A 109 -2.95 -5.35 -1.83
CA ASN A 109 -3.21 -6.54 -1.01
C ASN A 109 -2.62 -7.80 -1.63
N GLY A 110 -2.80 -7.99 -2.93
CA GLY A 110 -2.30 -9.17 -3.63
C GLY A 110 -0.79 -9.31 -3.54
N ARG A 111 -0.07 -8.21 -3.63
CA ARG A 111 1.40 -8.21 -3.55
C ARG A 111 1.93 -8.52 -2.17
N LEU A 112 1.25 -8.05 -1.13
CA LEU A 112 1.78 -8.10 0.23
C LEU A 112 1.29 -9.31 1.00
N LEU A 113 0.11 -9.81 0.68
CA LEU A 113 -0.42 -11.02 1.29
C LEU A 113 0.25 -12.28 0.74
N SER A 114 1.06 -12.16 -0.30
CA SER A 114 1.82 -13.30 -0.83
C SER A 114 2.95 -13.76 0.10
N GLY A 115 3.18 -13.07 1.20
CA GLY A 115 4.20 -13.45 2.18
C GLY A 115 5.58 -12.89 1.90
N ARG A 116 5.72 -12.06 0.90
CA ARG A 116 6.98 -11.36 0.60
C ARG A 116 6.92 -10.00 1.26
N ILE A 117 7.79 -9.82 2.24
CA ILE A 117 7.89 -8.59 3.05
C ILE A 117 6.56 -8.10 3.60
#